data_9ec802bbf0303b778843bb6ad3d0bdd0
#
_entry.id   9ec802bbf0303b778843bb6ad3d0bdd0
#
_cell.length_a   1.000
_cell.length_b   1.000
_cell.length_c   1.000
_cell.angle_alpha   90.00
_cell.angle_beta   90.00
_cell.angle_gamma   90.00
#
_symmetry.space_group_name_H-M   'P 1'
#
loop_
_entity.id
_entity.type
_entity.pdbx_description
1 polymer ?
#
loop_
_entity_poly.entity_id
_entity_poly.type
_entity_poly.pdbx_seq_one_letter_code
_entity_poly.pdbx_strand_id
1 'polypeptide(L)'
;MKKIGFIGIGKLGLDCAEVMAEKHEVRGYDIYPRSSNLIKICDIDELINQSEWIFVAVPTPHAEGYDGAEPSSHLEPRDFGYEAVIDAINKINLHARESKKVVLISTVLPGTTRREFVPRLARQHQFLYNPYLIAMGSVKWDMVNPEMIMIGTEDGNPTALAGELRELYDTVMQNNPRYEIGTWDECEAIKIFYNTFISAKIGLVNMIQDFAMRIGNINVDVVTDALARSTMRIMGSKYMTAGMGDAGACHPRDNIALRWLAKEYNLGYDLFDTVMHAREIQARNLADFLVAQASQHNMEVVIHGKAYKPDVPYCIGSYSTLIGHYVKQAGLDVKYLDPLADNQIDVIAEL
;
A
#
# COMPACT_ATOMS: atom_id res chain seq x y z
N MET A 1 20.38 -26.63 0.95
CA MET A 1 19.09 -26.99 0.35
C MET A 1 18.08 -27.08 1.47
N LYS A 2 16.97 -26.33 1.38
CA LYS A 2 15.89 -26.30 2.40
C LYS A 2 14.71 -27.16 1.94
N LYS A 3 13.85 -27.57 2.90
CA LYS A 3 12.60 -28.28 2.62
C LYS A 3 11.44 -27.31 2.73
N ILE A 4 10.73 -27.08 1.62
CA ILE A 4 9.71 -26.05 1.48
C ILE A 4 8.39 -26.68 1.07
N GLY A 5 7.30 -26.31 1.72
CA GLY A 5 5.94 -26.65 1.36
C GLY A 5 5.16 -25.42 0.90
N PHE A 6 4.40 -25.55 -0.19
CA PHE A 6 3.45 -24.54 -0.65
C PHE A 6 2.03 -25.05 -0.47
N ILE A 7 1.26 -24.39 0.39
CA ILE A 7 -0.20 -24.57 0.51
C ILE A 7 -0.86 -23.55 -0.41
N GLY A 8 -1.54 -24.02 -1.45
CA GLY A 8 -2.08 -23.20 -2.54
C GLY A 8 -1.06 -23.11 -3.68
N ILE A 9 -1.14 -24.03 -4.62
CA ILE A 9 -0.37 -24.02 -5.86
C ILE A 9 -1.27 -23.72 -7.06
N GLY A 10 -2.06 -22.63 -6.90
CA GLY A 10 -2.86 -22.04 -7.97
C GLY A 10 -2.00 -21.25 -8.96
N LYS A 11 -2.62 -20.24 -9.62
CA LYS A 11 -1.98 -19.46 -10.69
C LYS A 11 -0.67 -18.77 -10.29
N LEU A 12 -0.54 -18.34 -9.02
CA LEU A 12 0.67 -17.70 -8.51
C LEU A 12 1.55 -18.71 -7.77
N GLY A 13 0.95 -19.48 -6.86
CA GLY A 13 1.70 -20.36 -5.95
C GLY A 13 2.49 -21.46 -6.66
N LEU A 14 2.00 -21.99 -7.79
CA LEU A 14 2.72 -23.01 -8.56
C LEU A 14 4.01 -22.46 -9.15
N ASP A 15 3.95 -21.34 -9.85
CA ASP A 15 5.12 -20.71 -10.45
C ASP A 15 6.16 -20.32 -9.40
N CYS A 16 5.72 -19.81 -8.24
CA CYS A 16 6.61 -19.50 -7.13
C CYS A 16 7.27 -20.75 -6.54
N ALA A 17 6.51 -21.84 -6.38
CA ALA A 17 7.03 -23.11 -5.90
C ALA A 17 8.05 -23.71 -6.87
N GLU A 18 7.82 -23.62 -8.18
CA GLU A 18 8.72 -24.09 -9.20
C GLU A 18 10.04 -23.29 -9.25
N VAL A 19 9.99 -21.97 -9.07
CA VAL A 19 11.20 -21.13 -8.94
C VAL A 19 12.01 -21.56 -7.71
N MET A 20 11.37 -21.77 -6.56
CA MET A 20 12.08 -22.26 -5.37
C MET A 20 12.66 -23.66 -5.57
N ALA A 21 12.05 -24.50 -6.38
CA ALA A 21 12.52 -25.87 -6.67
C ALA A 21 13.85 -25.91 -7.45
N GLU A 22 14.26 -24.81 -8.08
CA GLU A 22 15.57 -24.73 -8.73
C GLU A 22 16.75 -24.91 -7.74
N LYS A 23 16.55 -24.58 -6.47
CA LYS A 23 17.57 -24.60 -5.41
C LYS A 23 17.21 -25.43 -4.18
N HIS A 24 15.94 -25.78 -4.02
CA HIS A 24 15.41 -26.38 -2.81
C HIS A 24 14.55 -27.61 -3.08
N GLU A 25 14.27 -28.41 -2.05
CA GLU A 25 13.30 -29.50 -2.12
C GLU A 25 11.91 -28.93 -1.85
N VAL A 26 11.04 -28.91 -2.87
CA VAL A 26 9.73 -28.25 -2.78
C VAL A 26 8.59 -29.26 -2.93
N ARG A 27 7.61 -29.14 -2.02
CA ARG A 27 6.34 -29.86 -2.06
C ARG A 27 5.19 -28.88 -2.27
N GLY A 28 4.15 -29.29 -2.96
CA GLY A 28 2.95 -28.50 -3.20
C GLY A 28 1.69 -29.24 -2.81
N TYR A 29 0.73 -28.50 -2.27
CA TYR A 29 -0.63 -28.96 -2.00
C TYR A 29 -1.65 -27.94 -2.50
N ASP A 30 -2.71 -28.41 -3.13
CA ASP A 30 -3.88 -27.61 -3.51
C ASP A 30 -5.13 -28.47 -3.33
N ILE A 31 -6.26 -27.81 -3.08
CA ILE A 31 -7.58 -28.49 -3.00
C ILE A 31 -8.08 -28.96 -4.37
N TYR A 32 -7.53 -28.38 -5.45
CA TYR A 32 -7.80 -28.80 -6.82
C TYR A 32 -6.63 -29.59 -7.38
N PRO A 33 -6.87 -30.56 -8.28
CA PRO A 33 -5.81 -31.31 -8.94
C PRO A 33 -4.84 -30.37 -9.67
N ARG A 34 -3.54 -30.55 -9.43
CA ARG A 34 -2.45 -29.83 -10.07
C ARG A 34 -1.41 -30.84 -10.58
N SER A 35 -0.56 -30.39 -11.48
CA SER A 35 0.56 -31.16 -11.96
C SER A 35 1.79 -30.28 -12.14
N SER A 36 2.96 -30.80 -11.82
CA SER A 36 4.26 -30.18 -12.07
C SER A 36 5.32 -31.26 -12.19
N ASN A 37 6.32 -31.00 -13.00
CA ASN A 37 7.50 -31.88 -13.13
C ASN A 37 8.67 -31.40 -12.25
N LEU A 38 8.53 -30.23 -11.59
CA LEU A 38 9.59 -29.57 -10.84
C LEU A 38 9.42 -29.70 -9.34
N ILE A 39 8.20 -29.87 -8.86
CA ILE A 39 7.87 -30.01 -7.44
C ILE A 39 7.12 -31.32 -7.19
N LYS A 40 7.24 -31.82 -5.97
CA LYS A 40 6.45 -32.99 -5.55
C LYS A 40 5.08 -32.53 -5.07
N ILE A 41 4.02 -32.90 -5.77
CA ILE A 41 2.64 -32.69 -5.30
C ILE A 41 2.25 -33.84 -4.38
N CYS A 42 1.76 -33.55 -3.18
CA CYS A 42 1.43 -34.55 -2.18
C CYS A 42 0.24 -34.10 -1.32
N ASP A 43 -0.22 -34.97 -0.43
CA ASP A 43 -1.25 -34.63 0.54
C ASP A 43 -0.73 -33.63 1.60
N ILE A 44 -1.67 -33.07 2.35
CA ILE A 44 -1.35 -32.01 3.32
C ILE A 44 -0.53 -32.51 4.51
N ASP A 45 -0.74 -33.76 4.96
CA ASP A 45 0.05 -34.34 6.07
C ASP A 45 1.50 -34.53 5.67
N GLU A 46 1.76 -35.10 4.47
CA GLU A 46 3.10 -35.24 3.94
C GLU A 46 3.77 -33.88 3.76
N LEU A 47 3.08 -32.91 3.13
CA LEU A 47 3.62 -31.58 2.91
C LEU A 47 4.08 -30.96 4.22
N ILE A 48 3.21 -30.90 5.23
CA ILE A 48 3.49 -30.24 6.51
C ILE A 48 4.64 -30.96 7.23
N ASN A 49 4.63 -32.28 7.32
CA ASN A 49 5.63 -33.01 8.11
C ASN A 49 6.99 -33.10 7.41
N GLN A 50 7.03 -33.05 6.09
CA GLN A 50 8.30 -33.11 5.32
C GLN A 50 8.87 -31.72 4.97
N SER A 51 8.23 -30.63 5.40
CA SER A 51 8.69 -29.27 5.14
C SER A 51 9.08 -28.55 6.45
N GLU A 52 10.15 -27.76 6.39
CA GLU A 52 10.58 -26.82 7.43
C GLU A 52 9.85 -25.49 7.28
N TRP A 53 9.82 -24.99 6.04
CA TRP A 53 9.13 -23.77 5.66
C TRP A 53 7.79 -24.09 5.01
N ILE A 54 6.74 -23.40 5.40
CA ILE A 54 5.41 -23.53 4.81
C ILE A 54 4.97 -22.18 4.28
N PHE A 55 4.90 -22.04 2.97
CA PHE A 55 4.36 -20.87 2.30
C PHE A 55 2.86 -21.07 2.06
N VAL A 56 2.07 -20.11 2.50
CA VAL A 56 0.61 -20.09 2.32
C VAL A 56 0.28 -19.08 1.22
N ALA A 57 -0.13 -19.59 0.06
CA ALA A 57 -0.42 -18.82 -1.16
C ALA A 57 -1.86 -19.09 -1.65
N VAL A 58 -2.79 -19.18 -0.73
CA VAL A 58 -4.22 -19.42 -1.01
C VAL A 58 -4.96 -18.12 -1.34
N PRO A 59 -6.09 -18.18 -2.07
CA PRO A 59 -6.83 -16.98 -2.41
C PRO A 59 -7.43 -16.28 -1.19
N THR A 60 -7.49 -14.95 -1.26
CA THR A 60 -8.28 -14.07 -0.39
C THR A 60 -9.29 -13.35 -1.29
N PRO A 61 -10.39 -14.01 -1.69
CA PRO A 61 -11.28 -13.50 -2.71
C PRO A 61 -12.07 -12.29 -2.23
N HIS A 62 -12.40 -11.40 -3.17
CA HIS A 62 -13.48 -10.44 -3.02
C HIS A 62 -14.85 -11.14 -3.12
N ALA A 63 -15.91 -10.48 -2.70
CA ALA A 63 -17.27 -10.96 -2.88
C ALA A 63 -17.65 -11.02 -4.38
N GLU A 64 -18.66 -11.80 -4.73
CA GLU A 64 -19.20 -11.87 -6.08
C GLU A 64 -19.65 -10.48 -6.57
N GLY A 65 -19.32 -10.14 -7.81
CA GLY A 65 -19.60 -8.82 -8.42
C GLY A 65 -18.63 -7.71 -8.03
N TYR A 66 -17.59 -7.99 -7.22
CA TYR A 66 -16.58 -6.99 -6.80
C TYR A 66 -15.30 -7.03 -7.64
N ASP A 67 -15.28 -7.76 -8.72
CA ASP A 67 -14.12 -7.91 -9.62
C ASP A 67 -13.91 -6.74 -10.58
N GLY A 68 -14.87 -5.80 -10.64
CA GLY A 68 -14.80 -4.64 -11.54
C GLY A 68 -15.09 -4.94 -13.01
N ALA A 69 -15.51 -6.17 -13.37
CA ALA A 69 -15.93 -6.50 -14.73
C ALA A 69 -17.23 -5.78 -15.12
N GLU A 70 -18.06 -5.46 -14.13
CA GLU A 70 -19.25 -4.61 -14.24
C GLU A 70 -19.11 -3.40 -13.30
N PRO A 71 -19.94 -2.33 -13.49
CA PRO A 71 -19.91 -1.19 -12.58
C PRO A 71 -20.09 -1.60 -11.13
N SER A 72 -19.09 -1.32 -10.28
CA SER A 72 -19.03 -1.78 -8.89
C SER A 72 -18.82 -0.66 -7.87
N SER A 73 -18.62 0.60 -8.30
CA SER A 73 -18.38 1.73 -7.38
C SER A 73 -19.56 2.06 -6.45
N HIS A 74 -20.75 1.56 -6.75
CA HIS A 74 -21.98 1.74 -5.96
C HIS A 74 -22.18 0.65 -4.90
N LEU A 75 -21.34 -0.40 -4.92
CA LEU A 75 -21.45 -1.51 -3.99
C LEU A 75 -20.97 -1.11 -2.60
N GLU A 76 -21.56 -1.71 -1.57
CA GLU A 76 -21.14 -1.49 -0.20
C GLU A 76 -19.69 -1.97 0.02
N PRO A 77 -18.84 -1.19 0.72
CA PRO A 77 -17.47 -1.62 1.02
C PRO A 77 -17.46 -2.95 1.79
N ARG A 78 -16.55 -3.85 1.39
CA ARG A 78 -16.38 -5.16 2.03
C ARG A 78 -14.91 -5.52 2.16
N ASP A 79 -14.62 -6.29 3.22
CA ASP A 79 -13.33 -6.94 3.42
C ASP A 79 -13.20 -8.17 2.50
N PHE A 80 -12.00 -8.73 2.41
CA PHE A 80 -11.75 -9.98 1.67
C PHE A 80 -12.29 -11.19 2.43
N GLY A 81 -12.45 -12.32 1.74
CA GLY A 81 -12.69 -13.62 2.36
C GLY A 81 -11.37 -14.22 2.83
N TYR A 82 -11.31 -14.66 4.08
CA TYR A 82 -10.09 -15.20 4.70
C TYR A 82 -10.17 -16.68 5.03
N GLU A 83 -11.28 -17.33 4.67
CA GLU A 83 -11.57 -18.72 5.02
C GLU A 83 -10.48 -19.68 4.55
N ALA A 84 -9.92 -19.46 3.36
CA ALA A 84 -8.87 -20.33 2.84
C ALA A 84 -7.53 -20.20 3.61
N VAL A 85 -7.19 -18.99 4.10
CA VAL A 85 -6.00 -18.77 4.95
C VAL A 85 -6.24 -19.41 6.32
N ILE A 86 -7.41 -19.22 6.90
CA ILE A 86 -7.78 -19.80 8.19
C ILE A 86 -7.77 -21.34 8.11
N ASP A 87 -8.28 -21.92 7.04
CA ASP A 87 -8.24 -23.37 6.80
C ASP A 87 -6.79 -23.88 6.67
N ALA A 88 -5.92 -23.16 5.96
CA ALA A 88 -4.51 -23.51 5.86
C ALA A 88 -3.81 -23.49 7.23
N ILE A 89 -4.07 -22.47 8.07
CA ILE A 89 -3.55 -22.37 9.43
C ILE A 89 -4.05 -23.54 10.30
N ASN A 90 -5.35 -23.86 10.23
CA ASN A 90 -5.94 -24.98 10.95
C ASN A 90 -5.30 -26.32 10.54
N LYS A 91 -5.04 -26.52 9.25
CA LYS A 91 -4.35 -27.70 8.75
C LYS A 91 -2.91 -27.79 9.27
N ILE A 92 -2.19 -26.66 9.30
CA ILE A 92 -0.83 -26.62 9.87
C ILE A 92 -0.87 -27.02 11.36
N ASN A 93 -1.78 -26.43 12.13
CA ASN A 93 -1.91 -26.76 13.56
C ASN A 93 -2.27 -28.23 13.80
N LEU A 94 -3.14 -28.80 12.95
CA LEU A 94 -3.63 -30.18 13.08
C LEU A 94 -2.55 -31.23 12.75
N HIS A 95 -1.81 -31.00 11.67
CA HIS A 95 -0.90 -32.00 11.11
C HIS A 95 0.56 -31.86 11.55
N ALA A 96 0.99 -30.65 11.98
CA ALA A 96 2.39 -30.41 12.32
C ALA A 96 2.80 -31.16 13.61
N ARG A 97 3.78 -32.07 13.46
CA ARG A 97 4.40 -32.79 14.58
C ARG A 97 5.54 -32.00 15.24
N GLU A 98 6.05 -31.00 14.55
CA GLU A 98 7.15 -30.13 14.99
C GLU A 98 6.85 -28.67 14.65
N SER A 99 7.62 -27.74 15.24
CA SER A 99 7.54 -26.32 14.91
C SER A 99 7.75 -26.07 13.41
N LYS A 100 6.96 -25.17 12.83
CA LYS A 100 7.05 -24.79 11.41
C LYS A 100 7.31 -23.29 11.28
N LYS A 101 8.02 -22.92 10.21
CA LYS A 101 8.21 -21.53 9.77
C LYS A 101 7.15 -21.22 8.73
N VAL A 102 6.11 -20.50 9.13
CA VAL A 102 4.95 -20.20 8.29
C VAL A 102 5.12 -18.82 7.65
N VAL A 103 4.99 -18.75 6.34
CA VAL A 103 5.08 -17.52 5.56
C VAL A 103 3.78 -17.32 4.79
N LEU A 104 3.04 -16.27 5.12
CA LEU A 104 1.81 -15.91 4.40
C LEU A 104 2.15 -14.97 3.24
N ILE A 105 1.78 -15.38 2.02
CA ILE A 105 1.95 -14.60 0.78
C ILE A 105 0.66 -13.85 0.40
N SER A 106 -0.50 -14.40 0.74
CA SER A 106 -1.80 -13.90 0.31
C SER A 106 -2.01 -12.43 0.68
N THR A 107 -2.61 -11.66 -0.22
CA THR A 107 -2.90 -10.24 -0.01
C THR A 107 -4.05 -10.06 0.98
N VAL A 108 -3.85 -9.20 1.97
CA VAL A 108 -4.84 -8.89 3.00
C VAL A 108 -4.83 -7.40 3.35
N LEU A 109 -5.89 -6.90 4.02
CA LEU A 109 -5.94 -5.50 4.47
C LEU A 109 -5.07 -5.27 5.71
N PRO A 110 -4.57 -4.03 5.93
CA PRO A 110 -3.81 -3.67 7.11
C PRO A 110 -4.51 -4.06 8.43
N GLY A 111 -3.75 -4.70 9.34
CA GLY A 111 -4.25 -5.20 10.62
C GLY A 111 -4.83 -6.61 10.58
N THR A 112 -5.00 -7.22 9.40
CA THR A 112 -5.66 -8.54 9.25
C THR A 112 -4.82 -9.67 9.84
N THR A 113 -3.53 -9.73 9.57
CA THR A 113 -2.64 -10.76 10.11
C THR A 113 -2.70 -10.80 11.63
N ARG A 114 -2.62 -9.66 12.27
CA ARG A 114 -2.66 -9.51 13.73
C ARG A 114 -4.03 -9.88 14.30
N ARG A 115 -5.10 -9.51 13.63
CA ARG A 115 -6.49 -9.76 14.06
C ARG A 115 -6.94 -11.18 13.79
N GLU A 116 -6.63 -11.71 12.60
CA GLU A 116 -7.27 -12.94 12.12
C GLU A 116 -6.36 -14.18 12.17
N PHE A 117 -5.06 -14.06 11.87
CA PHE A 117 -4.24 -15.23 11.59
C PHE A 117 -3.34 -15.64 12.75
N VAL A 118 -2.57 -14.70 13.29
CA VAL A 118 -1.64 -14.99 14.38
C VAL A 118 -2.33 -15.55 15.63
N PRO A 119 -3.51 -15.04 16.06
CA PRO A 119 -4.21 -15.62 17.20
C PRO A 119 -4.68 -17.06 17.00
N ARG A 120 -4.80 -17.51 15.73
CA ARG A 120 -5.22 -18.88 15.38
C ARG A 120 -4.05 -19.82 15.18
N LEU A 121 -2.86 -19.32 14.93
CA LEU A 121 -1.66 -20.14 14.74
C LEU A 121 -1.15 -20.63 16.10
N ALA A 122 -0.85 -21.93 16.21
CA ALA A 122 -0.32 -22.50 17.45
C ALA A 122 1.04 -21.88 17.78
N ARG A 123 1.25 -21.52 19.06
CA ARG A 123 2.43 -20.76 19.57
C ARG A 123 3.78 -21.41 19.29
N GLN A 124 3.80 -22.70 18.99
CA GLN A 124 5.02 -23.41 18.61
C GLN A 124 5.54 -23.04 17.22
N HIS A 125 4.69 -22.49 16.36
CA HIS A 125 5.07 -22.11 15.00
C HIS A 125 5.56 -20.67 14.97
N GLN A 126 6.46 -20.39 14.04
CA GLN A 126 6.96 -19.05 13.75
C GLN A 126 6.21 -18.50 12.52
N PHE A 127 5.98 -17.20 12.49
CA PHE A 127 5.18 -16.58 11.44
C PHE A 127 5.85 -15.33 10.85
N LEU A 128 5.80 -15.23 9.52
CA LEU A 128 6.13 -14.01 8.76
C LEU A 128 5.03 -13.71 7.76
N TYR A 129 4.80 -12.43 7.51
CA TYR A 129 3.98 -11.97 6.39
C TYR A 129 4.91 -11.51 5.25
N ASN A 130 4.72 -12.05 4.06
CA ASN A 130 5.60 -11.76 2.93
C ASN A 130 4.81 -11.68 1.62
N PRO A 131 4.07 -10.59 1.39
CA PRO A 131 3.30 -10.42 0.18
C PRO A 131 4.21 -10.15 -1.03
N TYR A 132 3.80 -10.62 -2.21
CA TYR A 132 4.55 -10.42 -3.44
C TYR A 132 3.99 -9.29 -4.28
N LEU A 133 4.88 -8.57 -4.98
CA LEU A 133 4.56 -7.62 -6.05
C LEU A 133 4.76 -8.31 -7.41
N ILE A 134 3.85 -9.21 -7.73
CA ILE A 134 3.92 -10.06 -8.93
C ILE A 134 2.72 -9.78 -9.82
N ALA A 135 2.96 -9.63 -11.13
CA ALA A 135 1.91 -9.50 -12.12
C ALA A 135 1.60 -10.87 -12.77
N MET A 136 0.33 -11.10 -13.08
CA MET A 136 -0.08 -12.28 -13.82
C MET A 136 0.51 -12.25 -15.24
N GLY A 137 1.09 -13.37 -15.67
CA GLY A 137 1.78 -13.48 -16.96
C GLY A 137 3.30 -13.35 -16.88
N SER A 138 3.86 -12.76 -15.79
CA SER A 138 5.30 -12.65 -15.56
C SER A 138 5.73 -13.20 -14.20
N VAL A 139 4.93 -14.07 -13.57
CA VAL A 139 5.10 -14.53 -12.19
C VAL A 139 6.52 -14.99 -11.88
N LYS A 140 7.10 -15.88 -12.69
CA LYS A 140 8.45 -16.42 -12.48
C LYS A 140 9.52 -15.33 -12.60
N TRP A 141 9.39 -14.45 -13.59
CA TRP A 141 10.32 -13.34 -13.79
C TRP A 141 10.26 -12.34 -12.63
N ASP A 142 9.05 -11.92 -12.27
CA ASP A 142 8.84 -10.98 -11.14
C ASP A 142 9.34 -11.56 -9.81
N MET A 143 9.20 -12.88 -9.63
CA MET A 143 9.65 -13.52 -8.40
C MET A 143 11.17 -13.50 -8.26
N VAL A 144 11.92 -13.68 -9.35
CA VAL A 144 13.40 -13.68 -9.29
C VAL A 144 14.02 -12.32 -9.55
N ASN A 145 13.23 -11.33 -10.01
CA ASN A 145 13.65 -9.93 -10.24
C ASN A 145 12.75 -8.92 -9.52
N PRO A 146 12.38 -9.10 -8.24
CA PRO A 146 11.48 -8.18 -7.56
C PRO A 146 12.13 -6.80 -7.35
N GLU A 147 11.33 -5.74 -7.38
CA GLU A 147 11.75 -4.39 -7.00
C GLU A 147 12.10 -4.34 -5.51
N MET A 148 11.30 -5.00 -4.69
CA MET A 148 11.51 -5.15 -3.26
C MET A 148 10.89 -6.45 -2.75
N ILE A 149 11.44 -6.95 -1.64
CA ILE A 149 10.89 -8.07 -0.87
C ILE A 149 10.47 -7.53 0.50
N MET A 150 9.19 -7.63 0.81
CA MET A 150 8.62 -7.20 2.07
C MET A 150 8.61 -8.35 3.07
N ILE A 151 9.10 -8.14 4.28
CA ILE A 151 9.08 -9.13 5.35
C ILE A 151 8.45 -8.51 6.60
N GLY A 152 7.21 -8.88 6.87
CA GLY A 152 6.47 -8.44 8.04
C GLY A 152 6.76 -9.32 9.25
N THR A 153 7.18 -8.69 10.34
CA THR A 153 7.39 -9.29 11.67
C THR A 153 6.37 -8.73 12.66
N GLU A 154 6.36 -9.20 13.88
CA GLU A 154 5.39 -8.75 14.88
C GLU A 154 5.57 -7.27 15.26
N ASP A 155 6.81 -6.84 15.41
CA ASP A 155 7.20 -5.51 15.92
C ASP A 155 8.00 -4.66 14.91
N GLY A 156 8.15 -5.14 13.66
CA GLY A 156 8.91 -4.46 12.61
C GLY A 156 10.43 -4.60 12.73
N ASN A 157 10.92 -5.29 13.74
CA ASN A 157 12.36 -5.51 13.91
C ASN A 157 12.87 -6.70 13.08
N PRO A 158 14.12 -6.65 12.59
CA PRO A 158 14.76 -7.80 11.98
C PRO A 158 14.86 -8.95 12.99
N THR A 159 14.28 -10.10 12.65
CA THR A 159 14.37 -11.33 13.44
C THR A 159 15.31 -12.33 12.78
N ALA A 160 15.77 -13.34 13.55
CA ALA A 160 16.54 -14.44 12.98
C ALA A 160 15.76 -15.13 11.84
N LEU A 161 14.45 -15.32 12.03
CA LEU A 161 13.56 -15.90 11.02
C LEU A 161 13.49 -15.07 9.75
N ALA A 162 13.40 -13.72 9.86
CA ALA A 162 13.43 -12.82 8.72
C ALA A 162 14.77 -12.88 7.97
N GLY A 163 15.88 -13.00 8.71
CA GLY A 163 17.21 -13.22 8.14
C GLY A 163 17.31 -14.52 7.36
N GLU A 164 16.79 -15.63 7.92
CA GLU A 164 16.76 -16.91 7.24
C GLU A 164 15.87 -16.90 5.98
N LEU A 165 14.74 -16.17 6.01
CA LEU A 165 13.88 -16.00 4.83
C LEU A 165 14.61 -15.21 3.74
N ARG A 166 15.34 -14.16 4.11
CA ARG A 166 16.18 -13.41 3.18
C ARG A 166 17.23 -14.30 2.54
N GLU A 167 17.99 -15.07 3.35
CA GLU A 167 18.98 -16.03 2.83
C GLU A 167 18.35 -17.05 1.86
N LEU A 168 17.10 -17.49 2.14
CA LEU A 168 16.36 -18.38 1.25
C LEU A 168 16.11 -17.71 -0.10
N TYR A 169 15.63 -16.45 -0.11
CA TYR A 169 15.39 -15.72 -1.35
C TYR A 169 16.68 -15.41 -2.12
N ASP A 170 17.75 -15.04 -1.43
CA ASP A 170 19.04 -14.73 -2.06
C ASP A 170 19.59 -15.91 -2.90
N THR A 171 19.13 -17.15 -2.64
CA THR A 171 19.52 -18.32 -3.45
C THR A 171 18.88 -18.37 -4.86
N VAL A 172 17.74 -17.70 -5.05
CA VAL A 172 16.95 -17.74 -6.28
C VAL A 172 16.84 -16.38 -6.98
N MET A 173 17.15 -15.26 -6.29
CA MET A 173 17.09 -13.93 -6.88
C MET A 173 18.13 -13.76 -8.00
N GLN A 174 17.73 -13.09 -9.09
CA GLN A 174 18.57 -12.76 -10.24
C GLN A 174 18.97 -11.27 -10.25
N ASN A 175 18.32 -10.45 -9.42
CA ASN A 175 18.68 -9.06 -9.18
C ASN A 175 19.14 -8.88 -7.73
N ASN A 176 19.38 -7.63 -7.31
CA ASN A 176 19.68 -7.26 -5.93
C ASN A 176 18.52 -6.44 -5.35
N PRO A 177 17.41 -7.06 -4.92
CA PRO A 177 16.23 -6.34 -4.48
C PRO A 177 16.47 -5.65 -3.14
N ARG A 178 15.70 -4.59 -2.87
CA ARG A 178 15.60 -4.04 -1.52
C ARG A 178 14.81 -5.00 -0.63
N TYR A 179 15.24 -5.13 0.61
CA TYR A 179 14.47 -5.84 1.64
C TYR A 179 13.83 -4.79 2.57
N GLU A 180 12.51 -4.76 2.58
CA GLU A 180 11.71 -3.89 3.44
C GLU A 180 11.19 -4.71 4.62
N ILE A 181 11.78 -4.49 5.80
CA ILE A 181 11.34 -5.15 7.04
C ILE A 181 10.49 -4.17 7.81
N GLY A 182 9.28 -4.58 8.16
CA GLY A 182 8.32 -3.79 8.92
C GLY A 182 7.44 -4.69 9.78
N THR A 183 6.47 -4.10 10.46
CA THR A 183 5.40 -4.86 11.10
C THR A 183 4.54 -5.58 10.06
N TRP A 184 3.79 -6.59 10.47
CA TRP A 184 2.80 -7.22 9.58
C TRP A 184 1.88 -6.19 8.95
N ASP A 185 1.38 -5.24 9.76
CA ASP A 185 0.45 -4.18 9.37
C ASP A 185 1.08 -3.22 8.33
N GLU A 186 2.35 -2.89 8.48
CA GLU A 186 3.09 -2.06 7.52
C GLU A 186 3.29 -2.76 6.18
N CYS A 187 3.66 -4.04 6.18
CA CYS A 187 3.81 -4.82 4.95
C CYS A 187 2.47 -5.05 4.24
N GLU A 188 1.38 -5.24 4.98
CA GLU A 188 0.01 -5.26 4.45
C GLU A 188 -0.33 -3.92 3.78
N ALA A 189 -0.04 -2.80 4.46
CA ALA A 189 -0.26 -1.46 3.92
C ALA A 189 0.55 -1.22 2.64
N ILE A 190 1.86 -1.53 2.62
CA ILE A 190 2.69 -1.39 1.42
C ILE A 190 2.06 -2.14 0.25
N LYS A 191 1.64 -3.41 0.46
CA LYS A 191 1.06 -4.25 -0.58
C LYS A 191 -0.22 -3.66 -1.17
N ILE A 192 -1.13 -3.19 -0.34
CA ILE A 192 -2.43 -2.63 -0.79
C ILE A 192 -2.23 -1.27 -1.45
N PHE A 193 -1.49 -0.37 -0.81
CA PHE A 193 -1.29 0.99 -1.33
C PHE A 193 -0.46 1.01 -2.61
N TYR A 194 0.46 0.07 -2.81
CA TYR A 194 1.19 -0.06 -4.07
C TYR A 194 0.24 -0.14 -5.27
N ASN A 195 -0.77 -1.01 -5.20
CA ASN A 195 -1.78 -1.14 -6.25
C ASN A 195 -2.64 0.14 -6.37
N THR A 196 -3.00 0.76 -5.25
CA THR A 196 -3.83 1.99 -5.25
C THR A 196 -3.08 3.18 -5.86
N PHE A 197 -1.78 3.33 -5.60
CA PHE A 197 -0.95 4.33 -6.27
C PHE A 197 -0.92 4.14 -7.80
N ILE A 198 -0.82 2.89 -8.27
CA ILE A 198 -0.90 2.58 -9.70
C ILE A 198 -2.27 2.97 -10.26
N SER A 199 -3.36 2.60 -9.57
CA SER A 199 -4.73 2.94 -10.00
C SER A 199 -4.96 4.45 -10.08
N ALA A 200 -4.48 5.21 -9.08
CA ALA A 200 -4.59 6.67 -9.08
C ALA A 200 -3.79 7.29 -10.25
N LYS A 201 -2.56 6.81 -10.49
CA LYS A 201 -1.74 7.25 -11.63
C LYS A 201 -2.43 6.99 -12.96
N ILE A 202 -2.98 5.80 -13.16
CA ILE A 202 -3.72 5.43 -14.38
C ILE A 202 -4.97 6.33 -14.53
N GLY A 203 -5.72 6.55 -13.45
CA GLY A 203 -6.90 7.41 -13.46
C GLY A 203 -6.58 8.84 -13.92
N LEU A 204 -5.50 9.44 -13.39
CA LEU A 204 -5.06 10.78 -13.80
C LEU A 204 -4.61 10.81 -15.27
N VAL A 205 -3.87 9.81 -15.73
CA VAL A 205 -3.44 9.71 -17.13
C VAL A 205 -4.62 9.56 -18.07
N ASN A 206 -5.62 8.77 -17.71
CA ASN A 206 -6.85 8.62 -18.51
C ASN A 206 -7.65 9.92 -18.57
N MET A 207 -7.68 10.74 -17.50
CA MET A 207 -8.30 12.07 -17.58
C MET A 207 -7.59 13.00 -18.57
N ILE A 208 -6.25 12.94 -18.66
CA ILE A 208 -5.51 13.69 -19.69
C ILE A 208 -5.95 13.27 -21.09
N GLN A 209 -6.12 11.96 -21.32
CA GLN A 209 -6.65 11.44 -22.59
C GLN A 209 -8.06 11.96 -22.88
N ASP A 210 -8.95 11.94 -21.91
CA ASP A 210 -10.33 12.41 -22.08
C ASP A 210 -10.39 13.91 -22.39
N PHE A 211 -9.56 14.75 -21.77
CA PHE A 211 -9.40 16.14 -22.13
C PHE A 211 -8.84 16.31 -23.55
N ALA A 212 -7.80 15.56 -23.90
CA ALA A 212 -7.20 15.61 -25.23
C ALA A 212 -8.22 15.31 -26.33
N MET A 213 -9.07 14.32 -26.13
CA MET A 213 -10.13 13.94 -27.06
C MET A 213 -11.21 15.02 -27.21
N ARG A 214 -11.55 15.76 -26.14
CA ARG A 214 -12.64 16.77 -26.15
C ARG A 214 -12.16 18.15 -26.57
N ILE A 215 -11.01 18.58 -26.11
CA ILE A 215 -10.43 19.88 -26.44
C ILE A 215 -9.89 19.88 -27.87
N GLY A 216 -9.37 18.73 -28.33
CA GLY A 216 -8.57 18.65 -29.56
C GLY A 216 -7.20 19.31 -29.37
N ASN A 217 -6.35 19.19 -30.37
CA ASN A 217 -5.01 19.82 -30.39
C ASN A 217 -4.13 19.55 -29.15
N ILE A 218 -4.38 18.47 -28.43
CA ILE A 218 -3.55 17.94 -27.36
C ILE A 218 -3.11 16.53 -27.75
N ASN A 219 -1.82 16.34 -27.90
CA ASN A 219 -1.25 15.00 -28.05
C ASN A 219 -1.01 14.43 -26.65
N VAL A 220 -1.77 13.42 -26.25
CA VAL A 220 -1.69 12.81 -24.92
C VAL A 220 -0.31 12.21 -24.65
N ASP A 221 0.33 11.61 -25.65
CA ASP A 221 1.65 10.98 -25.49
C ASP A 221 2.73 12.02 -25.18
N VAL A 222 2.66 13.20 -25.78
CA VAL A 222 3.59 14.31 -25.47
C VAL A 222 3.45 14.73 -24.00
N VAL A 223 2.22 14.82 -23.49
CA VAL A 223 1.96 15.22 -22.10
C VAL A 223 2.44 14.12 -21.15
N THR A 224 2.06 12.88 -21.38
CA THR A 224 2.39 11.76 -20.49
C THR A 224 3.87 11.43 -20.49
N ASP A 225 4.55 11.53 -21.65
CA ASP A 225 6.01 11.39 -21.74
C ASP A 225 6.76 12.45 -20.95
N ALA A 226 6.30 13.71 -21.02
CA ALA A 226 6.90 14.79 -20.25
C ALA A 226 6.76 14.56 -18.74
N LEU A 227 5.57 14.13 -18.29
CA LEU A 227 5.31 13.79 -16.89
C LEU A 227 6.11 12.55 -16.43
N ALA A 228 6.22 11.52 -17.28
CA ALA A 228 6.99 10.31 -16.97
C ALA A 228 8.49 10.59 -16.77
N ARG A 229 9.05 11.57 -17.47
CA ARG A 229 10.45 12.01 -17.30
C ARG A 229 10.68 12.96 -16.12
N SER A 230 9.62 13.33 -15.37
CA SER A 230 9.71 14.25 -14.22
C SER A 230 10.18 13.52 -12.95
N THR A 231 11.39 12.99 -12.97
CA THR A 231 11.97 12.13 -11.92
C THR A 231 12.31 12.86 -10.62
N MET A 232 12.40 14.19 -10.63
CA MET A 232 12.73 14.95 -9.42
C MET A 232 11.56 15.08 -8.44
N ARG A 233 10.31 15.11 -8.91
CA ARG A 233 9.13 15.33 -8.07
C ARG A 233 8.06 14.27 -8.29
N ILE A 234 7.55 14.10 -9.53
CA ILE A 234 6.41 13.25 -9.83
C ILE A 234 6.77 11.77 -9.69
N MET A 235 7.93 11.37 -10.22
CA MET A 235 8.38 9.97 -10.26
C MET A 235 9.47 9.68 -9.22
N GLY A 236 9.77 10.62 -8.32
CA GLY A 236 10.77 10.48 -7.26
C GLY A 236 10.14 10.31 -5.88
N SER A 237 11.02 10.28 -4.85
CA SER A 237 10.61 10.13 -3.44
C SER A 237 10.06 11.42 -2.81
N LYS A 238 10.15 12.57 -3.47
CA LYS A 238 9.55 13.81 -2.97
C LYS A 238 8.03 13.67 -2.85
N TYR A 239 7.46 14.31 -1.84
CA TYR A 239 6.03 14.24 -1.51
C TYR A 239 5.53 12.84 -1.08
N MET A 240 6.43 11.98 -0.61
CA MET A 240 6.12 10.67 -0.02
C MET A 240 6.25 10.67 1.52
N THR A 241 6.09 11.83 2.16
CA THR A 241 6.11 11.97 3.61
C THR A 241 4.69 12.15 4.13
N ALA A 242 4.29 11.35 5.10
CA ALA A 242 2.97 11.46 5.72
C ALA A 242 2.80 12.80 6.45
N GLY A 243 1.58 13.33 6.44
CA GLY A 243 1.23 14.60 7.06
C GLY A 243 1.62 15.84 6.26
N MET A 244 2.27 15.70 5.11
CA MET A 244 2.51 16.84 4.21
C MET A 244 1.20 17.34 3.62
N GLY A 245 1.03 18.65 3.61
CA GLY A 245 0.03 19.30 2.78
C GLY A 245 0.50 19.45 1.32
N ASP A 246 -0.45 19.63 0.43
CA ASP A 246 -0.18 20.11 -0.92
C ASP A 246 0.32 21.55 -0.85
N ALA A 247 1.53 21.79 -1.16
CA ALA A 247 2.20 23.05 -0.89
C ALA A 247 1.63 24.25 -1.68
N GLY A 248 1.15 25.28 -0.94
CA GLY A 248 0.82 26.60 -1.46
C GLY A 248 -0.47 26.71 -2.27
N ALA A 249 -0.78 27.95 -2.66
CA ALA A 249 -2.04 28.30 -3.32
C ALA A 249 -2.22 27.69 -4.71
N CYS A 250 -1.15 27.28 -5.39
CA CYS A 250 -1.22 26.73 -6.74
C CYS A 250 -2.01 25.41 -6.79
N HIS A 251 -1.83 24.53 -5.80
CA HIS A 251 -2.48 23.21 -5.81
C HIS A 251 -4.01 23.30 -5.70
N PRO A 252 -4.60 23.94 -4.67
CA PRO A 252 -6.05 24.14 -4.63
C PRO A 252 -6.58 24.89 -5.85
N ARG A 253 -5.90 25.96 -6.27
CA ARG A 253 -6.31 26.76 -7.43
C ARG A 253 -6.39 25.92 -8.70
N ASP A 254 -5.36 25.15 -8.99
CA ASP A 254 -5.29 24.37 -10.23
C ASP A 254 -6.28 23.20 -10.21
N ASN A 255 -6.49 22.54 -9.04
CA ASN A 255 -7.52 21.53 -8.91
C ASN A 255 -8.93 22.12 -9.10
N ILE A 256 -9.22 23.30 -8.54
CA ILE A 256 -10.52 23.98 -8.75
C ILE A 256 -10.71 24.36 -10.22
N ALA A 257 -9.68 24.86 -10.89
CA ALA A 257 -9.74 25.17 -12.33
C ALA A 257 -9.98 23.91 -13.18
N LEU A 258 -9.34 22.79 -12.84
CA LEU A 258 -9.53 21.53 -13.53
C LEU A 258 -10.93 20.93 -13.29
N ARG A 259 -11.53 21.14 -12.12
CA ARG A 259 -12.95 20.81 -11.87
C ARG A 259 -13.87 21.57 -12.80
N TRP A 260 -13.64 22.89 -12.96
CA TRP A 260 -14.40 23.69 -13.92
C TRP A 260 -14.24 23.14 -15.34
N LEU A 261 -13.01 22.81 -15.75
CA LEU A 261 -12.74 22.28 -17.08
C LEU A 261 -13.43 20.91 -17.29
N ALA A 262 -13.41 20.03 -16.30
CA ALA A 262 -14.12 18.75 -16.34
C ALA A 262 -15.63 18.93 -16.55
N LYS A 263 -16.23 19.94 -15.89
CA LYS A 263 -17.63 20.30 -16.06
C LYS A 263 -17.90 20.91 -17.43
N GLU A 264 -17.07 21.85 -17.89
CA GLU A 264 -17.22 22.52 -19.19
C GLU A 264 -17.23 21.52 -20.36
N TYR A 265 -16.33 20.54 -20.31
CA TYR A 265 -16.23 19.49 -21.32
C TYR A 265 -17.08 18.25 -21.03
N ASN A 266 -17.92 18.29 -20.00
CA ASN A 266 -18.83 17.21 -19.60
C ASN A 266 -18.13 15.84 -19.56
N LEU A 267 -17.04 15.72 -18.78
CA LEU A 267 -16.30 14.48 -18.64
C LEU A 267 -17.14 13.35 -18.00
N GLY A 268 -18.11 13.72 -17.14
CA GLY A 268 -18.93 12.76 -16.40
C GLY A 268 -18.28 12.24 -15.11
N TYR A 269 -17.06 12.65 -14.80
CA TYR A 269 -16.37 12.37 -13.53
C TYR A 269 -15.36 13.46 -13.19
N ASP A 270 -14.97 13.56 -11.91
CA ASP A 270 -14.11 14.62 -11.39
C ASP A 270 -13.21 14.09 -10.26
N LEU A 271 -11.98 13.66 -10.59
CA LEU A 271 -10.98 13.25 -9.61
C LEU A 271 -10.43 14.44 -8.80
N PHE A 272 -10.50 15.65 -9.35
CA PHE A 272 -10.00 16.85 -8.70
C PHE A 272 -10.88 17.26 -7.53
N ASP A 273 -12.19 17.04 -7.64
CA ASP A 273 -13.13 17.19 -6.52
C ASP A 273 -12.78 16.25 -5.36
N THR A 274 -12.52 14.99 -5.66
CA THR A 274 -12.10 13.99 -4.68
C THR A 274 -10.80 14.38 -3.99
N VAL A 275 -9.80 14.86 -4.74
CA VAL A 275 -8.52 15.34 -4.19
C VAL A 275 -8.73 16.51 -3.23
N MET A 276 -9.58 17.49 -3.61
CA MET A 276 -9.89 18.65 -2.76
C MET A 276 -10.65 18.24 -1.49
N HIS A 277 -11.64 17.37 -1.60
CA HIS A 277 -12.35 16.84 -0.43
C HIS A 277 -11.42 16.05 0.51
N ALA A 278 -10.58 15.18 -0.03
CA ALA A 278 -9.62 14.42 0.77
C ALA A 278 -8.65 15.34 1.51
N ARG A 279 -8.15 16.41 0.86
CA ARG A 279 -7.31 17.44 1.45
C ARG A 279 -7.97 18.11 2.67
N GLU A 280 -9.22 18.51 2.53
CA GLU A 280 -9.95 19.21 3.56
C GLU A 280 -10.33 18.29 4.73
N ILE A 281 -10.80 17.08 4.44
CA ILE A 281 -11.14 16.10 5.48
C ILE A 281 -9.89 15.67 6.26
N GLN A 282 -8.76 15.47 5.59
CA GLN A 282 -7.51 15.11 6.26
C GLN A 282 -7.02 16.24 7.18
N ALA A 283 -7.13 17.52 6.76
CA ALA A 283 -6.82 18.67 7.60
C ALA A 283 -7.75 18.77 8.81
N ARG A 284 -9.03 18.47 8.63
CA ARG A 284 -10.02 18.42 9.73
C ARG A 284 -9.68 17.29 10.71
N ASN A 285 -9.36 16.09 10.23
CA ASN A 285 -8.98 14.98 11.11
C ASN A 285 -7.78 15.32 11.99
N LEU A 286 -6.77 16.04 11.45
CA LEU A 286 -5.64 16.53 12.22
C LEU A 286 -6.06 17.57 13.25
N ALA A 287 -6.95 18.51 12.87
CA ALA A 287 -7.47 19.50 13.78
C ALA A 287 -8.27 18.86 14.92
N ASP A 288 -9.14 17.90 14.63
CA ASP A 288 -9.92 17.16 15.61
C ASP A 288 -9.01 16.43 16.62
N PHE A 289 -7.94 15.81 16.13
CA PHE A 289 -6.92 15.19 16.98
C PHE A 289 -6.27 16.22 17.91
N LEU A 290 -5.82 17.37 17.37
CA LEU A 290 -5.21 18.45 18.15
C LEU A 290 -6.16 19.01 19.20
N VAL A 291 -7.42 19.24 18.85
CA VAL A 291 -8.48 19.73 19.75
C VAL A 291 -8.73 18.74 20.89
N ALA A 292 -8.81 17.45 20.57
CA ALA A 292 -9.00 16.41 21.57
C ALA A 292 -7.83 16.38 22.57
N GLN A 293 -6.58 16.42 22.09
CA GLN A 293 -5.38 16.45 22.95
C GLN A 293 -5.31 17.71 23.80
N ALA A 294 -5.54 18.88 23.19
CA ALA A 294 -5.52 20.16 23.89
C ALA A 294 -6.58 20.21 25.01
N SER A 295 -7.80 19.77 24.72
CA SER A 295 -8.90 19.74 25.69
C SER A 295 -8.63 18.74 26.83
N GLN A 296 -8.14 17.56 26.52
CA GLN A 296 -7.85 16.52 27.51
C GLN A 296 -6.76 16.93 28.49
N HIS A 297 -5.75 17.66 28.03
CA HIS A 297 -4.56 18.01 28.79
C HIS A 297 -4.52 19.49 29.22
N ASN A 298 -5.57 20.26 28.95
CA ASN A 298 -5.65 21.70 29.19
C ASN A 298 -4.45 22.47 28.63
N MET A 299 -4.14 22.19 27.34
CA MET A 299 -3.02 22.79 26.62
C MET A 299 -3.48 23.70 25.50
N GLU A 300 -2.60 24.61 25.09
CA GLU A 300 -2.78 25.42 23.89
C GLU A 300 -2.42 24.64 22.62
N VAL A 301 -3.09 24.95 21.50
CA VAL A 301 -2.69 24.43 20.19
C VAL A 301 -1.64 25.37 19.60
N VAL A 302 -0.44 24.83 19.38
CA VAL A 302 0.68 25.56 18.76
C VAL A 302 1.10 24.81 17.48
N ILE A 303 1.06 25.50 16.35
CA ILE A 303 1.50 24.97 15.05
C ILE A 303 2.84 25.60 14.69
N HIS A 304 3.87 24.77 14.54
CA HIS A 304 5.19 25.19 14.07
C HIS A 304 5.21 25.23 12.55
N GLY A 305 5.47 26.40 11.96
CA GLY A 305 5.42 26.67 10.53
C GLY A 305 4.02 27.11 10.08
N LYS A 306 3.88 28.41 9.80
CA LYS A 306 2.69 29.00 9.21
C LYS A 306 2.75 29.01 7.69
N ALA A 307 3.97 29.13 7.14
CA ALA A 307 4.20 29.13 5.72
C ALA A 307 3.88 27.76 5.09
N TYR A 308 3.63 27.75 3.79
CA TYR A 308 3.26 26.51 3.08
C TYR A 308 4.43 25.52 2.88
N LYS A 309 5.67 25.97 3.09
CA LYS A 309 6.86 25.10 3.11
C LYS A 309 7.99 25.75 3.92
N PRO A 310 9.02 24.99 4.35
CA PRO A 310 10.21 25.53 5.00
C PRO A 310 10.92 26.59 4.15
N ASP A 311 11.61 27.50 4.81
CA ASP A 311 12.51 28.51 4.22
C ASP A 311 11.84 29.53 3.28
N VAL A 312 10.52 29.68 3.38
CA VAL A 312 9.78 30.73 2.68
C VAL A 312 8.77 31.40 3.61
N PRO A 313 8.49 32.70 3.45
CA PRO A 313 7.55 33.42 4.32
C PRO A 313 6.09 33.38 3.84
N TYR A 314 5.79 32.69 2.77
CA TYR A 314 4.46 32.72 2.15
C TYR A 314 3.47 31.80 2.84
N CYS A 315 2.37 32.37 3.35
CA CYS A 315 1.34 31.65 4.08
C CYS A 315 0.08 31.31 3.23
N ILE A 316 -0.05 31.94 2.06
CA ILE A 316 -1.24 31.74 1.20
C ILE A 316 -1.32 30.29 0.73
N GLY A 317 -2.47 29.65 0.97
CA GLY A 317 -2.70 28.25 0.65
C GLY A 317 -1.97 27.25 1.55
N SER A 318 -1.39 27.73 2.67
CA SER A 318 -0.72 26.86 3.63
C SER A 318 -1.68 25.85 4.24
N TYR A 319 -1.25 24.60 4.28
CA TYR A 319 -1.99 23.51 4.91
C TYR A 319 -2.09 23.69 6.44
N SER A 320 -1.04 24.26 7.05
CA SER A 320 -1.04 24.64 8.47
C SER A 320 -2.15 25.64 8.81
N THR A 321 -2.41 26.60 7.92
CA THR A 321 -3.50 27.57 8.11
C THR A 321 -4.88 26.93 7.93
N LEU A 322 -5.03 25.94 7.06
CA LEU A 322 -6.26 25.18 6.92
C LEU A 322 -6.56 24.34 8.18
N ILE A 323 -5.54 23.67 8.74
CA ILE A 323 -5.69 22.95 10.03
C ILE A 323 -6.12 23.93 11.12
N GLY A 324 -5.45 25.08 11.23
CA GLY A 324 -5.80 26.10 12.21
C GLY A 324 -7.20 26.69 12.03
N HIS A 325 -7.70 26.75 10.79
CA HIS A 325 -9.09 27.13 10.52
C HIS A 325 -10.07 26.14 11.19
N TYR A 326 -9.86 24.82 11.06
CA TYR A 326 -10.72 23.82 11.69
C TYR A 326 -10.58 23.79 13.22
N VAL A 327 -9.39 24.01 13.78
CA VAL A 327 -9.20 24.15 15.23
C VAL A 327 -10.01 25.33 15.77
N LYS A 328 -10.00 26.47 15.07
CA LYS A 328 -10.81 27.65 15.44
C LYS A 328 -12.32 27.38 15.31
N GLN A 329 -12.75 26.65 14.29
CA GLN A 329 -14.15 26.23 14.18
C GLN A 329 -14.61 25.36 15.35
N ALA A 330 -13.70 24.59 15.94
CA ALA A 330 -13.96 23.80 17.14
C ALA A 330 -13.91 24.63 18.47
N GLY A 331 -13.68 25.94 18.38
CA GLY A 331 -13.74 26.86 19.52
C GLY A 331 -12.42 27.01 20.28
N LEU A 332 -11.29 26.54 19.75
CA LEU A 332 -9.97 26.73 20.34
C LEU A 332 -9.13 27.76 19.57
N ASP A 333 -8.31 28.50 20.28
CA ASP A 333 -7.33 29.39 19.68
C ASP A 333 -6.11 28.61 19.16
N VAL A 334 -5.48 29.13 18.10
CA VAL A 334 -4.28 28.57 17.50
C VAL A 334 -3.18 29.62 17.51
N LYS A 335 -2.03 29.22 18.03
CA LYS A 335 -0.79 29.99 17.90
C LYS A 335 0.06 29.39 16.77
N TYR A 336 0.65 30.27 15.95
CA TYR A 336 1.64 29.86 14.95
C TYR A 336 3.00 30.36 15.41
N LEU A 337 4.01 29.52 15.23
CA LEU A 337 5.41 29.86 15.44
C LEU A 337 6.15 29.69 14.11
N ASP A 338 6.35 30.80 13.42
CA ASP A 338 7.07 30.84 12.14
C ASP A 338 7.88 32.13 12.05
N PRO A 339 9.19 32.10 12.41
CA PRO A 339 10.02 33.29 12.45
C PRO A 339 10.15 34.02 11.10
N LEU A 340 9.97 33.31 9.98
CA LEU A 340 10.04 33.93 8.66
C LEU A 340 8.72 34.59 8.27
N ALA A 341 7.60 33.97 8.61
CA ALA A 341 6.28 34.49 8.30
C ALA A 341 5.82 35.60 9.26
N ASP A 342 6.26 35.57 10.52
CA ASP A 342 5.86 36.54 11.54
C ASP A 342 6.50 37.93 11.35
N ASN A 343 7.57 38.02 10.55
CA ASN A 343 8.29 39.25 10.25
C ASN A 343 7.88 39.94 8.94
N GLN A 344 6.87 39.42 8.23
CA GLN A 344 6.37 40.06 7.01
C GLN A 344 5.06 40.79 7.24
N ILE A 345 5.10 42.10 6.97
CA ILE A 345 3.96 42.92 6.63
C ILE A 345 3.30 42.28 5.39
N ASP A 346 2.00 42.04 5.46
CA ASP A 346 1.19 41.48 4.39
C ASP A 346 1.57 42.04 3.02
N VAL A 347 2.38 41.35 2.27
CA VAL A 347 2.46 41.54 0.83
C VAL A 347 1.26 40.81 0.23
N ILE A 348 0.10 41.44 0.38
CA ILE A 348 -1.06 41.11 -0.41
C ILE A 348 -0.81 41.68 -1.80
N ALA A 349 -1.02 40.82 -2.76
CA ALA A 349 -1.07 41.05 -4.20
C ALA A 349 0.28 41.10 -4.91
N GLU A 350 0.35 40.18 -5.73
CA GLU A 350 0.83 40.08 -7.11
C GLU A 350 1.29 38.65 -7.41
N LEU A 351 0.31 37.82 -7.62
CA LEU A 351 0.40 36.64 -8.49
C LEU A 351 -0.88 36.52 -9.29
#